data_6c6b831c901375b5437221beb2032c87
#
_entry.id   6c6b831c901375b5437221beb2032c87
#
_cell.length_a   1.000
_cell.length_b   1.000
_cell.length_c   1.000
_cell.angle_alpha   90.00
_cell.angle_beta   90.00
_cell.angle_gamma   90.00
#
_symmetry.space_group_name_H-M   'P 1'
#
loop_
_entity.id
_entity.type
_entity.pdbx_description
1 polymer ?
#
loop_
_entity_poly.entity_id
_entity_poly.type
_entity_poly.pdbx_seq_one_letter_code
_entity_poly.pdbx_strand_id
1 'polypeptide(L)'
;MRVSILAAATAALAAAPACAAEHVVLMENIAYAPTELRAKVGDTIRFVNADGTNHAVFVATRGHGVDLGMQKPKAETVLTLGKEGRFEVECVNHPNMRLVVVVTK
;
A
#
# COMPACT_ATOMS: atom_id res chain seq x y z
N MET A 1 -45.37 9.98 29.33
CA MET A 1 -44.77 9.90 29.09
C MET A 1 -43.80 9.67 28.65
N ARG A 2 -43.26 9.66 28.38
CA ARG A 2 -42.43 9.53 27.98
C ARG A 2 -41.50 9.53 27.64
N VAL A 3 -40.81 9.54 27.39
CA VAL A 3 -39.96 9.58 27.13
C VAL A 3 -39.05 9.37 26.65
N SER A 4 -38.52 9.48 26.44
CA SER A 4 -37.71 9.47 25.97
C SER A 4 -36.71 9.12 25.68
N ILE A 5 -36.17 9.10 25.40
CA ILE A 5 -35.31 8.84 25.14
C ILE A 5 -34.44 8.76 24.62
N LEU A 6 -34.02 8.81 24.47
CA LEU A 6 -33.28 8.77 24.00
C LEU A 6 -32.27 8.81 23.81
N ALA A 7 -32.00 9.09 23.62
CA ALA A 7 -31.14 9.39 23.44
C ALA A 7 -30.11 8.84 23.34
N ALA A 8 -29.73 8.79 23.46
CA ALA A 8 -28.83 8.33 23.50
C ALA A 8 -27.95 8.09 22.76
N ALA A 9 -27.91 7.89 22.50
CA ALA A 9 -27.18 7.55 21.85
C ALA A 9 -26.19 7.90 21.37
N THR A 10 -26.04 8.08 20.99
CA THR A 10 -25.22 8.64 20.51
C THR A 10 -24.01 8.45 20.65
N ALA A 11 -23.73 8.69 21.15
CA ALA A 11 -22.58 8.73 21.34
C ALA A 11 -21.73 7.99 20.67
N ALA A 12 -21.80 7.35 20.57
CA ALA A 12 -20.98 6.68 20.22
C ALA A 12 -20.21 6.77 19.21
N LEU A 13 -20.45 7.06 18.64
CA LEU A 13 -19.88 7.13 17.64
C LEU A 13 -18.69 7.48 17.40
N ALA A 14 -18.45 8.20 17.75
CA ALA A 14 -17.33 8.79 17.43
C ALA A 14 -16.17 8.04 17.52
N ALA A 15 -16.11 7.15 18.13
CA ALA A 15 -14.89 6.56 18.38
C ALA A 15 -14.46 5.52 17.41
N ALA A 16 -15.02 5.46 16.29
CA ALA A 16 -14.60 4.47 15.33
C ALA A 16 -13.14 4.70 14.94
N PRO A 17 -12.28 3.73 15.12
CA PRO A 17 -10.89 3.89 14.70
C PRO A 17 -10.81 3.91 13.17
N ALA A 18 -9.85 4.64 12.69
CA ALA A 18 -9.58 4.62 11.27
C ALA A 18 -9.01 3.26 10.92
N CYS A 19 -9.55 2.63 9.90
CA CYS A 19 -9.03 1.37 9.42
C CYS A 19 -7.88 1.61 8.47
N ALA A 20 -6.88 0.76 8.53
CA ALA A 20 -5.80 0.77 7.57
C ALA A 20 -6.36 0.41 6.19
N ALA A 21 -5.89 1.08 5.18
CA ALA A 21 -6.32 0.84 3.82
C ALA A 21 -5.37 -0.12 3.11
N GLU A 22 -5.90 -0.86 2.16
CA GLU A 22 -5.09 -1.65 1.26
C GLU A 22 -5.08 -0.96 -0.09
N HIS A 23 -3.87 -0.72 -0.60
CA HIS A 23 -3.67 -0.13 -1.92
C HIS A 23 -3.20 -1.24 -2.85
N VAL A 24 -3.75 -1.30 -4.05
CA VAL A 24 -3.35 -2.31 -5.02
C VAL A 24 -2.47 -1.65 -6.08
N VAL A 25 -1.32 -2.25 -6.32
CA VAL A 25 -0.40 -1.80 -7.37
C VAL A 25 -0.22 -2.97 -8.33
N LEU A 26 -0.55 -2.75 -9.59
CA LEU A 26 -0.34 -3.76 -10.61
C LEU A 26 1.05 -3.63 -11.19
N MET A 27 1.66 -4.76 -11.53
CA MET A 27 2.87 -4.81 -12.32
C MET A 27 2.45 -5.31 -13.70
N GLU A 28 2.31 -4.40 -14.63
CA GLU A 28 1.71 -4.69 -15.93
C GLU A 28 2.35 -3.83 -17.01
N ASN A 29 2.59 -4.41 -18.17
CA ASN A 29 3.26 -3.72 -19.27
C ASN A 29 4.64 -3.19 -18.88
N ILE A 30 5.34 -3.96 -18.07
CA ILE A 30 6.68 -3.62 -17.57
C ILE A 30 6.65 -2.24 -16.89
N ALA A 31 5.66 -2.06 -16.03
CA ALA A 31 5.47 -0.83 -15.25
C ALA A 31 4.71 -1.15 -13.98
N TYR A 32 4.89 -0.29 -12.96
CA TYR A 32 3.98 -0.29 -11.83
C TYR A 32 2.81 0.63 -12.17
N ALA A 33 1.61 0.24 -11.78
CA ALA A 33 0.41 1.04 -11.99
C ALA A 33 -0.40 1.06 -10.69
N PRO A 34 -0.54 2.22 -10.06
CA PRO A 34 -0.09 3.54 -10.47
C PRO A 34 1.41 3.73 -10.30
N THR A 35 1.94 4.86 -10.77
CA THR A 35 3.36 5.19 -10.62
C THR A 35 3.64 6.05 -9.39
N GLU A 36 2.59 6.55 -8.76
CA GLU A 36 2.70 7.30 -7.51
C GLU A 36 1.58 6.88 -6.59
N LEU A 37 1.87 6.81 -5.31
CA LEU A 37 0.91 6.39 -4.32
C LEU A 37 1.10 7.18 -3.04
N ARG A 38 0.00 7.67 -2.48
CA ARG A 38 0.00 8.30 -1.16
C ARG A 38 -0.75 7.39 -0.21
N ALA A 39 -0.17 7.17 0.94
CA ALA A 39 -0.71 6.23 1.91
C ALA A 39 -0.42 6.72 3.32
N LYS A 40 -0.94 6.01 4.29
CA LYS A 40 -0.72 6.32 5.71
C LYS A 40 0.01 5.18 6.39
N VAL A 41 0.69 5.50 7.46
CA VAL A 41 1.33 4.47 8.30
C VAL A 41 0.26 3.47 8.73
N GLY A 42 0.57 2.21 8.58
CA GLY A 42 -0.36 1.11 8.87
C GLY A 42 -1.06 0.56 7.64
N ASP A 43 -1.07 1.32 6.56
CA ASP A 43 -1.65 0.82 5.31
C ASP A 43 -0.78 -0.28 4.72
N THR A 44 -1.33 -1.02 3.78
CA THR A 44 -0.59 -2.03 3.04
C THR A 44 -0.67 -1.78 1.55
N ILE A 45 0.32 -2.27 0.83
CA ILE A 45 0.29 -2.30 -0.63
C ILE A 45 0.29 -3.76 -1.04
N ARG A 46 -0.67 -4.15 -1.87
CA ARG A 46 -0.70 -5.46 -2.50
C ARG A 46 -0.18 -5.29 -3.92
N PHE A 47 0.97 -5.87 -4.19
CA PHE A 47 1.54 -5.89 -5.53
C PHE A 47 1.05 -7.13 -6.24
N VAL A 48 0.48 -6.95 -7.42
CA VAL A 48 -0.06 -8.05 -8.22
C VAL A 48 0.68 -8.07 -9.55
N ASN A 49 1.32 -9.19 -9.86
CA ASN A 49 2.01 -9.31 -11.15
C ASN A 49 1.02 -9.75 -12.23
N ALA A 50 0.58 -8.79 -13.02
CA ALA A 50 -0.36 -9.03 -14.12
C ALA A 50 0.34 -9.17 -15.47
N ASP A 51 1.68 -9.25 -15.46
CA ASP A 51 2.44 -9.49 -16.68
C ASP A 51 2.76 -10.97 -16.87
N GLY A 52 3.23 -11.29 -18.04
CA GLY A 52 3.67 -12.64 -18.34
C GLY A 52 5.14 -12.91 -18.01
N THR A 53 5.81 -11.99 -17.34
CA THR A 53 7.21 -12.13 -16.97
C THR A 53 7.37 -11.82 -15.47
N ASN A 54 8.48 -12.23 -14.89
CA ASN A 54 8.74 -11.97 -13.48
C ASN A 54 9.10 -10.51 -13.25
N HIS A 55 8.64 -9.98 -12.13
CA HIS A 55 8.99 -8.62 -11.70
C HIS A 55 9.40 -8.63 -10.23
N ALA A 56 10.33 -7.76 -9.87
CA ALA A 56 10.77 -7.65 -8.50
C ALA A 56 10.04 -6.53 -7.78
N VAL A 57 9.99 -6.63 -6.46
CA VAL A 57 9.54 -5.54 -5.59
C VAL A 57 10.71 -5.28 -4.65
N PHE A 58 11.42 -4.19 -4.89
CA PHE A 58 12.65 -3.86 -4.18
C PHE A 58 12.69 -2.39 -3.84
N VAL A 59 13.09 -2.06 -2.64
CA VAL A 59 13.23 -0.68 -2.19
C VAL A 59 14.64 -0.50 -1.65
N ALA A 60 15.39 0.39 -2.29
CA ALA A 60 16.75 0.71 -1.85
C ALA A 60 16.81 2.02 -1.07
N THR A 61 15.72 2.76 -0.99
CA THR A 61 15.70 4.06 -0.32
C THR A 61 16.15 3.93 1.13
N ARG A 62 17.09 4.79 1.52
CA ARG A 62 17.64 4.76 2.88
C ARG A 62 16.50 4.86 3.91
N GLY A 63 16.53 3.99 4.90
CA GLY A 63 15.53 3.97 5.96
C GLY A 63 14.26 3.21 5.62
N HIS A 64 14.11 2.79 4.37
CA HIS A 64 12.92 2.07 3.91
C HIS A 64 13.27 0.79 3.16
N GLY A 65 14.49 0.33 3.26
CA GLY A 65 14.97 -0.80 2.47
C GLY A 65 14.17 -2.07 2.70
N VAL A 66 13.75 -2.69 1.63
CA VAL A 66 13.07 -3.97 1.68
C VAL A 66 13.22 -4.67 0.34
N ASP A 67 13.30 -5.97 0.38
CA ASP A 67 13.39 -6.78 -0.83
C ASP A 67 12.38 -7.91 -0.71
N LEU A 68 11.30 -7.82 -1.47
CA LEU A 68 10.28 -8.85 -1.48
C LEU A 68 10.53 -9.89 -2.57
N GLY A 69 11.63 -9.71 -3.31
CA GLY A 69 12.06 -10.69 -4.29
C GLY A 69 11.30 -10.64 -5.60
N MET A 70 11.56 -11.65 -6.41
CA MET A 70 10.94 -11.77 -7.72
C MET A 70 9.55 -12.38 -7.59
N GLN A 71 8.60 -11.74 -8.25
CA GLN A 71 7.22 -12.17 -8.27
C GLN A 71 6.91 -12.78 -9.63
N LYS A 72 6.47 -14.02 -9.63
CA LYS A 72 6.11 -14.72 -10.86
C LYS A 72 4.80 -14.17 -11.41
N PRO A 73 4.49 -14.42 -12.69
CA PRO A 73 3.17 -14.07 -13.22
C PRO A 73 2.05 -14.55 -12.30
N LYS A 74 1.08 -13.68 -12.05
CA LYS A 74 -0.07 -13.91 -11.18
C LYS A 74 0.24 -13.92 -9.69
N ALA A 75 1.50 -13.81 -9.32
CA ALA A 75 1.86 -13.76 -7.90
C ALA A 75 1.41 -12.45 -7.29
N GLU A 76 1.14 -12.49 -5.99
CA GLU A 76 0.78 -11.30 -5.21
C GLU A 76 1.66 -11.27 -3.97
N THR A 77 2.06 -10.07 -3.57
CA THR A 77 2.82 -9.91 -2.34
C THR A 77 2.37 -8.62 -1.66
N VAL A 78 2.46 -8.60 -0.35
CA VAL A 78 1.95 -7.48 0.46
C VAL A 78 3.10 -6.83 1.22
N LEU A 79 3.16 -5.51 1.13
CA LEU A 79 4.10 -4.70 1.88
C LEU A 79 3.33 -3.88 2.90
N THR A 80 3.70 -3.98 4.18
CA THR A 80 3.10 -3.17 5.23
C THR A 80 3.91 -1.88 5.37
N LEU A 81 3.20 -0.76 5.40
CA LEU A 81 3.83 0.56 5.47
C LEU A 81 3.94 0.97 6.94
N GLY A 82 5.07 0.66 7.56
CA GLY A 82 5.25 0.89 8.99
C GLY A 82 5.93 2.21 9.35
N LYS A 83 6.28 3.04 8.37
CA LYS A 83 7.12 4.20 8.64
C LYS A 83 6.80 5.31 7.67
N GLU A 84 6.71 6.55 8.17
CA GLU A 84 6.53 7.72 7.32
C GLU A 84 7.74 7.94 6.44
N GLY A 85 7.50 8.61 5.33
CA GLY A 85 8.56 9.05 4.45
C GLY A 85 8.23 8.79 3.00
N ARG A 86 9.20 9.06 2.16
CA ARG A 86 9.08 8.85 0.72
C ARG A 86 10.09 7.79 0.32
N PHE A 87 9.63 6.82 -0.44
CA PHE A 87 10.55 5.82 -0.97
C PHE A 87 10.13 5.42 -2.39
N GLU A 88 11.03 4.73 -3.07
CA GLU A 88 10.78 4.29 -4.44
C GLU A 88 10.87 2.77 -4.51
N VAL A 89 9.90 2.17 -5.17
CA VAL A 89 9.91 0.74 -5.46
C VAL A 89 10.47 0.56 -6.85
N GLU A 90 11.36 -0.42 -7.00
CA GLU A 90 12.06 -0.66 -8.25
C GLU A 90 12.01 -2.13 -8.60
N CYS A 91 12.16 -2.41 -9.89
CA CYS A 91 12.35 -3.77 -10.37
C CYS A 91 13.77 -3.89 -10.89
N VAL A 92 14.57 -4.76 -10.29
CA VAL A 92 15.98 -4.87 -10.64
C VAL A 92 16.23 -5.27 -12.10
N ASN A 93 15.25 -5.94 -12.72
CA ASN A 93 15.37 -6.39 -14.09
C ASN A 93 14.91 -5.37 -15.12
N HIS A 94 14.20 -4.35 -14.69
CA HIS A 94 13.56 -3.39 -15.60
C HIS A 94 13.75 -1.99 -15.05
N PRO A 95 14.85 -1.34 -15.43
CA PRO A 95 15.21 -0.03 -14.84
C PRO A 95 14.15 1.05 -14.93
N ASN A 96 13.22 0.93 -15.88
CA ASN A 96 12.17 1.92 -16.04
C ASN A 96 10.96 1.69 -15.14
N MET A 97 10.90 0.54 -14.45
CA MET A 97 9.82 0.27 -13.52
C MET A 97 10.10 0.98 -12.21
N ARG A 98 9.27 1.95 -11.88
CA ARG A 98 9.46 2.73 -10.67
C ARG A 98 8.12 3.21 -10.12
N LEU A 99 7.96 3.08 -8.84
CA LEU A 99 6.78 3.57 -8.12
C LEU A 99 7.25 4.45 -6.97
N VAL A 100 6.71 5.65 -6.88
CA VAL A 100 7.00 6.54 -5.75
C VAL A 100 5.89 6.39 -4.73
N VAL A 101 6.26 6.14 -3.48
CA VAL A 101 5.31 6.00 -2.38
C VAL A 101 5.60 7.10 -1.35
N VAL A 102 4.56 7.82 -0.95
CA VAL A 102 4.65 8.82 0.11
C VAL A 102 3.75 8.36 1.24
N VAL A 103 4.34 8.11 2.41
CA VAL A 103 3.63 7.63 3.58
C VAL A 103 3.56 8.74 4.62
N THR A 104 2.35 9.08 5.05
CA THR A 104 2.13 10.07 6.10
C THR A 104 1.48 9.41 7.31
N LYS A 105 1.36 10.15 8.38
CA LYS A 105 0.69 9.64 9.58
C LYS A 105 -0.81 9.50 9.39
#